data_bff48f599af42990f7db8b762568f8a3
#
_entry.id   bff48f599af42990f7db8b762568f8a3
#
_cell.length_a   1.000
_cell.length_b   1.000
_cell.length_c   1.000
_cell.angle_alpha   90.00
_cell.angle_beta   90.00
_cell.angle_gamma   90.00
#
_symmetry.space_group_name_H-M   'P 1'
#
loop_
_entity.id
_entity.type
_entity.pdbx_description
1 polymer ?
#
loop_
_entity_poly.entity_id
_entity_poly.type
_entity_poly.pdbx_seq_one_letter_code
_entity_poly.pdbx_strand_id
1 'polypeptide(L)'
;MSPELTSGPIYLYSICPRPQQPLTLPLGLANPTQLIAVDNVAAVVETGVDLAALQTDEPRLLDAVLSHDRVICELFQHTPLLPLRFGTQIASLDLLKAHLANQAADYTAKLNILAPKVEYQIKLIAAEVAAPPLAEGLNGREYFLAKKQRLQDQTAAQDQQQADLTQLLDHISSAYGDSIESEAPAGEARIYVLVDRDGNTLPQWIEEMRSHSPHWILILSEPLPPYHFV
;
A
#
# COMPACT_ATOMS: atom_id res chain seq x y z
N MET A 1 -20.36 31.40 -6.42
CA MET A 1 -19.84 31.30 -7.80
C MET A 1 -19.04 30.02 -7.83
N SER A 2 -19.58 28.95 -8.42
CA SER A 2 -18.82 27.73 -8.67
C SER A 2 -17.78 28.06 -9.74
N PRO A 3 -16.50 27.69 -9.55
CA PRO A 3 -15.53 27.85 -10.63
C PRO A 3 -15.98 27.03 -11.83
N GLU A 4 -16.06 27.67 -12.98
CA GLU A 4 -16.30 27.00 -14.25
C GLU A 4 -15.22 25.92 -14.41
N LEU A 5 -15.65 24.66 -14.49
CA LEU A 5 -14.78 23.53 -14.81
C LEU A 5 -14.27 23.77 -16.23
N THR A 6 -13.04 24.26 -16.33
CA THR A 6 -12.39 24.61 -17.59
C THR A 6 -12.30 23.38 -18.50
N SER A 7 -12.38 23.61 -19.81
CA SER A 7 -12.24 22.60 -20.85
C SER A 7 -10.81 22.01 -20.84
N GLY A 8 -10.63 20.87 -20.22
CA GLY A 8 -9.34 20.19 -20.12
C GLY A 8 -9.46 18.86 -19.37
N PRO A 9 -8.40 18.05 -19.37
CA PRO A 9 -8.38 16.80 -18.64
C PRO A 9 -8.58 17.03 -17.14
N ILE A 10 -9.36 16.14 -16.53
CA ILE A 10 -9.68 16.14 -15.10
C ILE A 10 -8.85 15.04 -14.45
N TYR A 11 -8.09 15.40 -13.43
CA TYR A 11 -7.31 14.47 -12.61
C TYR A 11 -8.19 13.84 -11.53
N LEU A 12 -8.08 12.52 -11.31
CA LEU A 12 -8.91 11.77 -10.38
C LEU A 12 -8.06 11.19 -9.24
N TYR A 13 -8.55 11.31 -8.01
CA TYR A 13 -7.96 10.73 -6.80
C TYR A 13 -8.64 9.45 -6.36
N SER A 14 -9.97 9.49 -6.27
CA SER A 14 -10.75 8.38 -5.73
C SER A 14 -12.21 8.45 -6.17
N ILE A 15 -12.90 7.32 -6.04
CA ILE A 15 -14.37 7.23 -6.08
C ILE A 15 -14.85 6.94 -4.65
N CYS A 16 -15.88 7.63 -4.21
CA CYS A 16 -16.48 7.45 -2.88
C CYS A 16 -18.02 7.42 -2.97
N PRO A 17 -18.73 7.01 -1.91
CA PRO A 17 -20.17 7.21 -1.83
C PRO A 17 -20.48 8.70 -1.92
N ARG A 18 -21.62 9.04 -2.54
CA ARG A 18 -22.09 10.44 -2.52
C ARG A 18 -22.31 10.88 -1.07
N PRO A 19 -21.57 11.90 -0.57
CA PRO A 19 -21.71 12.34 0.81
C PRO A 19 -23.11 12.90 1.09
N GLN A 20 -23.69 12.51 2.22
CA GLN A 20 -24.95 13.04 2.72
C GLN A 20 -24.78 14.40 3.43
N GLN A 21 -23.57 14.68 3.87
CA GLN A 21 -23.17 15.93 4.54
C GLN A 21 -21.95 16.52 3.83
N PRO A 22 -21.69 17.83 3.97
CA PRO A 22 -20.51 18.44 3.39
C PRO A 22 -19.23 17.71 3.83
N LEU A 23 -18.45 17.23 2.86
CA LEU A 23 -17.15 16.61 3.08
C LEU A 23 -16.06 17.68 2.95
N THR A 24 -15.17 17.76 3.93
CA THR A 24 -13.98 18.60 3.82
C THR A 24 -13.04 17.94 2.83
N LEU A 25 -12.73 18.65 1.75
CA LEU A 25 -11.86 18.17 0.70
C LEU A 25 -10.44 18.70 0.93
N PRO A 26 -9.41 17.83 0.87
CA PRO A 26 -8.01 18.25 0.99
C PRO A 26 -7.56 19.06 -0.24
N LEU A 27 -6.48 19.82 -0.09
CA LEU A 27 -5.81 20.46 -1.21
C LEU A 27 -5.19 19.42 -2.13
N GLY A 28 -5.37 19.55 -3.43
CA GLY A 28 -4.83 18.64 -4.45
C GLY A 28 -3.34 18.86 -4.73
N LEU A 29 -2.89 18.46 -5.92
CA LEU A 29 -1.51 18.60 -6.40
C LEU A 29 -1.13 20.07 -6.62
N ALA A 30 -2.03 20.84 -7.19
CA ALA A 30 -1.81 22.25 -7.53
C ALA A 30 -3.00 23.15 -7.13
N ASN A 31 -4.20 22.59 -7.13
CA ASN A 31 -5.45 23.32 -6.93
C ASN A 31 -6.32 22.63 -5.87
N PRO A 32 -7.38 23.30 -5.36
CA PRO A 32 -8.38 22.66 -4.51
C PRO A 32 -9.07 21.49 -5.22
N THR A 33 -9.23 20.38 -4.52
CA THR A 33 -10.01 19.26 -5.01
C THR A 33 -11.51 19.58 -5.03
N GLN A 34 -12.24 18.89 -5.90
CA GLN A 34 -13.68 19.07 -6.08
C GLN A 34 -14.37 17.71 -6.06
N LEU A 35 -15.65 17.69 -5.67
CA LEU A 35 -16.47 16.51 -5.66
C LEU A 35 -17.48 16.56 -6.82
N ILE A 36 -17.40 15.58 -7.72
CA ILE A 36 -18.34 15.40 -8.83
C ILE A 36 -19.22 14.20 -8.52
N ALA A 37 -20.46 14.46 -8.17
CA ALA A 37 -21.43 13.44 -7.79
C ALA A 37 -22.40 13.10 -8.93
N VAL A 38 -22.64 11.80 -9.12
CA VAL A 38 -23.64 11.24 -10.02
C VAL A 38 -24.32 10.09 -9.29
N ASP A 39 -25.62 10.10 -9.24
CA ASP A 39 -26.43 9.13 -8.50
C ASP A 39 -25.98 9.01 -7.04
N ASN A 40 -25.56 7.83 -6.60
CA ASN A 40 -25.11 7.50 -5.25
C ASN A 40 -23.56 7.42 -5.10
N VAL A 41 -22.80 7.74 -6.13
CA VAL A 41 -21.34 7.79 -6.12
C VAL A 41 -20.81 9.18 -6.45
N ALA A 42 -19.59 9.45 -6.07
CA ALA A 42 -18.88 10.68 -6.38
C ALA A 42 -17.39 10.43 -6.66
N ALA A 43 -16.81 11.22 -7.54
CA ALA A 43 -15.37 11.26 -7.77
C ALA A 43 -14.76 12.48 -7.08
N VAL A 44 -13.61 12.30 -6.44
CA VAL A 44 -12.77 13.39 -5.96
C VAL A 44 -11.75 13.72 -7.04
N VAL A 45 -11.79 14.95 -7.52
CA VAL A 45 -11.06 15.35 -8.73
C VAL A 45 -10.34 16.69 -8.55
N GLU A 46 -9.41 16.96 -9.45
CA GLU A 46 -8.74 18.27 -9.59
C GLU A 46 -8.66 18.65 -11.07
N THR A 47 -8.81 19.93 -11.36
CA THR A 47 -8.66 20.49 -12.72
C THR A 47 -7.36 21.25 -12.85
N GLY A 48 -6.81 21.33 -14.07
CA GLY A 48 -5.60 22.10 -14.36
C GLY A 48 -4.29 21.43 -13.92
N VAL A 49 -4.30 20.10 -13.70
CA VAL A 49 -3.07 19.33 -13.43
C VAL A 49 -2.36 19.03 -14.75
N ASP A 50 -1.14 19.52 -14.90
CA ASP A 50 -0.26 19.23 -16.04
C ASP A 50 0.66 18.06 -15.69
N LEU A 51 0.20 16.82 -15.97
CA LEU A 51 1.00 15.61 -15.75
C LEU A 51 2.25 15.56 -16.61
N ALA A 52 2.23 16.11 -17.82
CA ALA A 52 3.39 16.09 -18.71
C ALA A 52 4.52 16.95 -18.13
N ALA A 53 4.19 18.11 -17.55
CA ALA A 53 5.16 18.92 -16.86
C ALA A 53 5.74 18.25 -15.61
N LEU A 54 4.93 17.49 -14.85
CA LEU A 54 5.39 16.74 -13.66
C LEU A 54 6.36 15.60 -14.03
N GLN A 55 6.13 14.91 -15.14
CA GLN A 55 6.96 13.79 -15.59
C GLN A 55 8.36 14.20 -16.07
N THR A 56 8.60 15.48 -16.36
CA THR A 56 9.91 15.97 -16.80
C THR A 56 10.85 16.36 -15.67
N ASP A 57 10.37 16.36 -14.41
CA ASP A 57 11.11 16.79 -13.21
C ASP A 57 10.94 15.74 -12.11
N GLU A 58 11.96 14.90 -11.90
CA GLU A 58 11.90 13.77 -10.97
C GLU A 58 11.54 14.18 -9.51
N PRO A 59 12.13 15.23 -8.90
CA PRO A 59 11.71 15.71 -7.59
C PRO A 59 10.24 16.13 -7.54
N ARG A 60 9.76 16.88 -8.54
CA ARG A 60 8.34 17.28 -8.61
C ARG A 60 7.40 16.10 -8.81
N LEU A 61 7.83 15.10 -9.57
CA LEU A 61 7.05 13.87 -9.74
C LEU A 61 6.89 13.14 -8.41
N LEU A 62 7.98 13.02 -7.64
CA LEU A 62 7.91 12.40 -6.31
C LEU A 62 6.99 13.17 -5.36
N ASP A 63 7.12 14.49 -5.30
CA ASP A 63 6.24 15.35 -4.49
C ASP A 63 4.77 15.22 -4.91
N ALA A 64 4.50 15.10 -6.22
CA ALA A 64 3.16 14.90 -6.74
C ALA A 64 2.59 13.53 -6.35
N VAL A 65 3.38 12.45 -6.43
CA VAL A 65 2.97 11.11 -6.00
C VAL A 65 2.63 11.10 -4.50
N LEU A 66 3.48 11.70 -3.66
CA LEU A 66 3.25 11.81 -2.22
C LEU A 66 2.01 12.67 -1.90
N SER A 67 1.80 13.76 -2.66
CA SER A 67 0.62 14.61 -2.49
C SER A 67 -0.67 13.91 -2.92
N HIS A 68 -0.63 13.10 -3.98
CA HIS A 68 -1.76 12.27 -4.40
C HIS A 68 -2.15 11.26 -3.30
N ASP A 69 -1.17 10.57 -2.75
CA ASP A 69 -1.37 9.61 -1.66
C ASP A 69 -1.94 10.30 -0.41
N ARG A 70 -1.38 11.46 -0.02
CA ARG A 70 -1.87 12.28 1.08
C ARG A 70 -3.36 12.62 0.92
N VAL A 71 -3.78 13.06 -0.28
CA VAL A 71 -5.19 13.39 -0.55
C VAL A 71 -6.10 12.17 -0.31
N ILE A 72 -5.70 10.99 -0.80
CA ILE A 72 -6.45 9.76 -0.64
C ILE A 72 -6.52 9.35 0.84
N CYS A 73 -5.38 9.38 1.55
CA CYS A 73 -5.31 9.02 2.97
C CYS A 73 -6.14 9.96 3.86
N GLU A 74 -6.10 11.27 3.62
CA GLU A 74 -6.92 12.24 4.35
C GLU A 74 -8.42 12.01 4.12
N LEU A 75 -8.84 11.75 2.88
CA LEU A 75 -10.23 11.43 2.56
C LEU A 75 -10.69 10.13 3.23
N PHE A 76 -9.82 9.11 3.25
CA PHE A 76 -10.14 7.80 3.81
C PHE A 76 -10.42 7.82 5.32
N GLN A 77 -9.94 8.84 6.03
CA GLN A 77 -10.27 9.06 7.44
C GLN A 77 -11.75 9.44 7.64
N HIS A 78 -12.41 9.98 6.61
CA HIS A 78 -13.74 10.55 6.70
C HIS A 78 -14.81 9.80 5.90
N THR A 79 -14.42 9.05 4.87
CA THR A 79 -15.33 8.31 4.01
C THR A 79 -14.66 7.07 3.42
N PRO A 80 -15.36 5.94 3.26
CA PRO A 80 -14.84 4.85 2.46
C PRO A 80 -14.62 5.32 1.03
N LEU A 81 -13.60 4.79 0.37
CA LEU A 81 -13.28 5.17 -1.00
C LEU A 81 -12.57 4.03 -1.76
N LEU A 82 -12.63 4.12 -3.08
CA LEU A 82 -11.83 3.34 -4.01
C LEU A 82 -10.69 4.25 -4.49
N PRO A 83 -9.44 4.01 -4.07
CA PRO A 83 -8.32 4.82 -4.51
C PRO A 83 -8.04 4.57 -6.00
N LEU A 84 -7.67 5.62 -6.71
CA LEU A 84 -7.24 5.53 -8.10
C LEU A 84 -5.72 5.70 -8.19
N ARG A 85 -5.13 5.13 -9.23
CA ARG A 85 -3.69 5.21 -9.44
C ARG A 85 -3.27 6.63 -9.75
N PHE A 86 -2.09 7.03 -9.28
CA PHE A 86 -1.46 8.29 -9.67
C PHE A 86 -1.44 8.43 -11.20
N GLY A 87 -1.79 9.61 -11.69
CA GLY A 87 -1.84 9.87 -13.13
C GLY A 87 -3.18 9.53 -13.80
N THR A 88 -4.18 9.05 -13.06
CA THR A 88 -5.51 8.80 -13.63
C THR A 88 -6.17 10.11 -14.05
N GLN A 89 -6.51 10.23 -15.33
CA GLN A 89 -7.18 11.40 -15.90
C GLN A 89 -8.32 10.97 -16.82
N ILE A 90 -9.32 11.84 -16.94
CA ILE A 90 -10.41 11.75 -17.92
C ILE A 90 -10.49 13.05 -18.74
N ALA A 91 -10.82 12.96 -20.00
CA ALA A 91 -10.68 14.07 -20.93
C ALA A 91 -11.69 15.23 -20.69
N SER A 92 -12.85 14.96 -20.08
CA SER A 92 -13.85 16.01 -19.79
C SER A 92 -14.80 15.63 -18.66
N LEU A 93 -15.49 16.65 -18.15
CA LEU A 93 -16.52 16.48 -17.12
C LEU A 93 -17.69 15.61 -17.59
N ASP A 94 -18.11 15.75 -18.84
CA ASP A 94 -19.21 14.98 -19.39
C ASP A 94 -18.86 13.49 -19.49
N LEU A 95 -17.62 13.18 -19.91
CA LEU A 95 -17.11 11.81 -19.91
C LEU A 95 -17.01 11.24 -18.50
N LEU A 96 -16.58 12.04 -17.52
CA LEU A 96 -16.55 11.62 -16.13
C LEU A 96 -17.94 11.30 -15.62
N LYS A 97 -18.90 12.18 -15.85
CA LYS A 97 -20.30 11.95 -15.43
C LYS A 97 -20.91 10.73 -16.09
N ALA A 98 -20.68 10.54 -17.40
CA ALA A 98 -21.15 9.37 -18.12
C ALA A 98 -20.50 8.08 -17.56
N HIS A 99 -19.21 8.12 -17.28
CA HIS A 99 -18.47 6.99 -16.69
C HIS A 99 -19.03 6.64 -15.29
N LEU A 100 -19.23 7.64 -14.42
CA LEU A 100 -19.78 7.43 -13.07
C LEU A 100 -21.20 6.85 -13.15
N ALA A 101 -22.06 7.36 -14.04
CA ALA A 101 -23.42 6.85 -14.23
C ALA A 101 -23.41 5.39 -14.70
N ASN A 102 -22.57 5.06 -15.68
CA ASN A 102 -22.48 3.69 -16.20
C ASN A 102 -21.90 2.68 -15.21
N GLN A 103 -21.03 3.12 -14.29
CA GLN A 103 -20.35 2.28 -13.32
C GLN A 103 -20.91 2.39 -11.90
N ALA A 104 -21.98 3.17 -11.69
CA ALA A 104 -22.52 3.48 -10.36
C ALA A 104 -22.87 2.24 -9.54
N ALA A 105 -23.43 1.19 -10.17
CA ALA A 105 -23.79 -0.05 -9.49
C ALA A 105 -22.55 -0.82 -9.02
N ASP A 106 -21.54 -0.95 -9.89
CA ASP A 106 -20.29 -1.68 -9.59
C ASP A 106 -19.48 -0.95 -8.51
N TYR A 107 -19.35 0.37 -8.63
CA TYR A 107 -18.68 1.17 -7.59
C TYR A 107 -19.39 1.09 -6.24
N THR A 108 -20.73 1.14 -6.24
CA THR A 108 -21.49 0.99 -5.00
C THR A 108 -21.29 -0.38 -4.37
N ALA A 109 -21.30 -1.45 -5.16
CA ALA A 109 -21.05 -2.80 -4.65
C ALA A 109 -19.65 -2.93 -4.02
N LYS A 110 -18.61 -2.45 -4.72
CA LYS A 110 -17.23 -2.44 -4.20
C LYS A 110 -17.10 -1.59 -2.93
N LEU A 111 -17.65 -0.38 -2.93
CA LEU A 111 -17.64 0.51 -1.78
C LEU A 111 -18.31 -0.12 -0.56
N ASN A 112 -19.43 -0.81 -0.73
CA ASN A 112 -20.11 -1.49 0.38
C ASN A 112 -19.29 -2.63 0.97
N ILE A 113 -18.54 -3.38 0.13
CA ILE A 113 -17.65 -4.45 0.59
C ILE A 113 -16.44 -3.87 1.35
N LEU A 114 -15.88 -2.76 0.88
CA LEU A 114 -14.65 -2.19 1.41
C LEU A 114 -14.89 -1.15 2.53
N ALA A 115 -16.12 -0.64 2.69
CA ALA A 115 -16.44 0.36 3.71
C ALA A 115 -16.04 -0.05 5.14
N PRO A 116 -16.28 -1.29 5.61
CA PRO A 116 -15.88 -1.70 6.94
C PRO A 116 -14.39 -2.09 7.04
N LYS A 117 -13.65 -2.03 5.95
CA LYS A 117 -12.30 -2.62 5.86
C LYS A 117 -11.19 -1.56 5.78
N VAL A 118 -9.99 -1.98 6.17
CA VAL A 118 -8.73 -1.25 6.01
C VAL A 118 -7.66 -2.20 5.49
N GLU A 119 -6.73 -1.67 4.73
CA GLU A 119 -5.55 -2.40 4.29
C GLU A 119 -4.39 -2.14 5.24
N TYR A 120 -3.57 -3.15 5.49
CA TYR A 120 -2.26 -3.02 6.13
C TYR A 120 -1.18 -3.64 5.26
N GLN A 121 -0.02 -3.01 5.25
CA GLN A 121 1.20 -3.60 4.73
C GLN A 121 1.97 -4.25 5.87
N ILE A 122 2.31 -5.52 5.72
CA ILE A 122 3.26 -6.24 6.56
C ILE A 122 4.56 -6.34 5.76
N LYS A 123 5.60 -5.64 6.23
CA LYS A 123 6.94 -5.73 5.66
C LYS A 123 7.77 -6.66 6.54
N LEU A 124 8.36 -7.67 5.93
CA LEU A 124 9.30 -8.61 6.54
C LEU A 124 10.69 -8.27 6.04
N ILE A 125 11.64 -8.08 6.94
CA ILE A 125 13.05 -7.83 6.61
C ILE A 125 13.87 -8.95 7.23
N ALA A 126 14.68 -9.62 6.42
CA ALA A 126 15.58 -10.68 6.90
C ALA A 126 16.52 -10.11 7.97
N ALA A 127 16.54 -10.72 9.15
CA ALA A 127 17.52 -10.38 10.18
C ALA A 127 18.92 -10.78 9.70
N GLU A 128 19.91 -9.96 10.02
CA GLU A 128 21.30 -10.25 9.64
C GLU A 128 21.79 -11.49 10.38
N VAL A 129 22.15 -12.51 9.61
CA VAL A 129 22.79 -13.71 10.16
C VAL A 129 24.27 -13.45 10.32
N ALA A 130 24.67 -13.00 11.51
CA ALA A 130 26.08 -12.77 11.83
C ALA A 130 26.84 -14.10 11.84
N ALA A 131 27.73 -14.27 10.86
CA ALA A 131 28.66 -15.39 10.90
C ALA A 131 29.76 -15.08 11.92
N PRO A 132 30.02 -15.94 12.92
CA PRO A 132 31.07 -15.70 13.92
C PRO A 132 32.44 -15.51 13.24
N PRO A 133 33.29 -14.61 13.77
CA PRO A 133 34.62 -14.39 13.21
C PRO A 133 35.42 -15.68 13.29
N LEU A 134 36.26 -15.94 12.27
CA LEU A 134 37.20 -17.04 12.32
C LEU A 134 38.22 -16.77 13.43
N ALA A 135 38.55 -17.81 14.23
CA ALA A 135 39.55 -17.68 15.27
C ALA A 135 40.92 -17.29 14.67
N GLU A 136 41.64 -16.39 15.36
CA GLU A 136 42.98 -15.98 14.96
C GLU A 136 43.97 -17.11 15.21
N GLY A 137 44.99 -17.23 14.34
CA GLY A 137 46.11 -18.19 14.52
C GLY A 137 45.87 -19.60 14.00
N LEU A 138 44.78 -19.86 13.24
CA LEU A 138 44.55 -21.18 12.63
C LEU A 138 45.58 -21.51 11.55
N ASN A 139 46.08 -22.75 11.58
CA ASN A 139 46.97 -23.29 10.55
C ASN A 139 46.17 -23.68 9.29
N GLY A 140 46.85 -23.81 8.13
CA GLY A 140 46.23 -23.97 6.82
C GLY A 140 45.10 -25.00 6.74
N ARG A 141 45.24 -26.20 7.34
CA ARG A 141 44.18 -27.22 7.36
C ARG A 141 43.02 -26.85 8.30
N GLU A 142 43.36 -26.34 9.48
CA GLU A 142 42.38 -25.92 10.49
C GLU A 142 41.60 -24.70 9.99
N TYR A 143 42.27 -23.75 9.36
CA TYR A 143 41.61 -22.61 8.71
C TYR A 143 40.62 -23.06 7.63
N PHE A 144 41.00 -24.01 6.79
CA PHE A 144 40.13 -24.53 5.73
C PHE A 144 38.90 -25.25 6.29
N LEU A 145 39.09 -26.05 7.35
CA LEU A 145 37.95 -26.71 8.02
C LEU A 145 37.02 -25.70 8.69
N ALA A 146 37.54 -24.70 9.39
CA ALA A 146 36.76 -23.65 10.01
C ALA A 146 36.00 -22.81 8.97
N LYS A 147 36.61 -22.49 7.85
CA LYS A 147 35.96 -21.78 6.73
C LYS A 147 34.86 -22.62 6.11
N LYS A 148 35.07 -23.93 5.92
CA LYS A 148 34.04 -24.84 5.41
C LYS A 148 32.88 -24.94 6.38
N GLN A 149 33.12 -25.09 7.68
CA GLN A 149 32.10 -25.15 8.71
C GLN A 149 31.28 -23.86 8.73
N ARG A 150 31.95 -22.71 8.74
CA ARG A 150 31.29 -21.39 8.68
C ARG A 150 30.34 -21.25 7.47
N LEU A 151 30.78 -21.72 6.29
CA LEU A 151 29.96 -21.69 5.09
C LEU A 151 28.73 -22.60 5.23
N GLN A 152 28.90 -23.80 5.83
CA GLN A 152 27.79 -24.71 6.10
C GLN A 152 26.80 -24.12 7.10
N ASP A 153 27.28 -23.52 8.19
CA ASP A 153 26.45 -22.88 9.20
C ASP A 153 25.68 -21.69 8.60
N GLN A 154 26.33 -20.91 7.75
CA GLN A 154 25.69 -19.79 7.05
C GLN A 154 24.58 -20.27 6.08
N THR A 155 24.84 -21.34 5.32
CA THR A 155 23.83 -21.94 4.43
C THR A 155 22.67 -22.48 5.24
N ALA A 156 22.92 -23.23 6.31
CA ALA A 156 21.87 -23.76 7.17
C ALA A 156 21.01 -22.65 7.82
N ALA A 157 21.63 -21.55 8.21
CA ALA A 157 20.90 -20.39 8.74
C ALA A 157 20.04 -19.68 7.68
N GLN A 158 20.51 -19.61 6.44
CA GLN A 158 19.72 -19.08 5.32
C GLN A 158 18.54 -20.00 4.98
N ASP A 159 18.77 -21.32 4.98
CA ASP A 159 17.71 -22.31 4.74
C ASP A 159 16.63 -22.22 5.84
N GLN A 160 17.05 -22.06 7.11
CA GLN A 160 16.13 -21.87 8.23
C GLN A 160 15.35 -20.56 8.08
N GLN A 161 16.01 -19.47 7.73
CA GLN A 161 15.35 -18.17 7.50
C GLN A 161 14.29 -18.26 6.39
N GLN A 162 14.59 -18.99 5.31
CA GLN A 162 13.63 -19.20 4.22
C GLN A 162 12.45 -20.08 4.66
N ALA A 163 12.68 -21.10 5.46
CA ALA A 163 11.62 -21.94 6.03
C ALA A 163 10.70 -21.13 6.95
N ASP A 164 11.28 -20.28 7.81
CA ASP A 164 10.52 -19.39 8.69
C ASP A 164 9.67 -18.39 7.89
N LEU A 165 10.20 -17.85 6.78
CA LEU A 165 9.43 -16.99 5.88
C LEU A 165 8.19 -17.71 5.35
N THR A 166 8.39 -18.92 4.82
CA THR A 166 7.27 -19.71 4.28
C THR A 166 6.19 -19.94 5.34
N GLN A 167 6.59 -20.30 6.57
CA GLN A 167 5.63 -20.48 7.67
C GLN A 167 4.90 -19.20 8.05
N LEU A 168 5.59 -18.04 8.07
CA LEU A 168 4.97 -16.75 8.32
C LEU A 168 3.94 -16.40 7.25
N LEU A 169 4.27 -16.58 5.97
CA LEU A 169 3.37 -16.34 4.85
C LEU A 169 2.13 -17.23 4.92
N ASP A 170 2.31 -18.51 5.20
CA ASP A 170 1.22 -19.48 5.39
C ASP A 170 0.32 -19.09 6.57
N HIS A 171 0.89 -18.65 7.68
CA HIS A 171 0.13 -18.19 8.85
C HIS A 171 -0.67 -16.94 8.54
N ILE A 172 -0.08 -15.94 7.85
CA ILE A 172 -0.77 -14.71 7.44
C ILE A 172 -1.93 -15.05 6.51
N SER A 173 -1.69 -15.84 5.46
CA SER A 173 -2.71 -16.21 4.48
C SER A 173 -3.84 -17.07 5.11
N SER A 174 -3.52 -17.89 6.10
CA SER A 174 -4.52 -18.70 6.81
C SER A 174 -5.36 -17.87 7.78
N ALA A 175 -4.76 -16.89 8.46
CA ALA A 175 -5.43 -16.01 9.41
C ALA A 175 -6.23 -14.90 8.72
N TYR A 176 -5.73 -14.42 7.59
CA TYR A 176 -6.26 -13.29 6.83
C TYR A 176 -6.41 -13.72 5.36
N GLY A 177 -7.54 -14.34 5.03
CA GLY A 177 -7.81 -14.93 3.70
C GLY A 177 -7.68 -13.95 2.53
N ASP A 178 -7.96 -12.66 2.76
CA ASP A 178 -7.76 -11.58 1.80
C ASP A 178 -6.33 -11.02 1.96
N SER A 179 -5.33 -11.71 1.40
CA SER A 179 -3.92 -11.27 1.41
C SER A 179 -3.30 -11.30 0.03
N ILE A 180 -2.42 -10.35 -0.25
CA ILE A 180 -1.71 -10.20 -1.53
C ILE A 180 -0.22 -10.03 -1.25
N GLU A 181 0.60 -10.94 -1.79
CA GLU A 181 2.05 -10.78 -1.80
C GLU A 181 2.46 -9.86 -2.95
N SER A 182 3.47 -9.02 -2.72
CA SER A 182 4.06 -8.19 -3.77
C SER A 182 5.54 -8.46 -3.92
N GLU A 183 6.07 -8.12 -5.11
CA GLU A 183 7.51 -8.15 -5.33
C GLU A 183 8.25 -7.28 -4.31
N ALA A 184 9.36 -7.81 -3.78
CA ALA A 184 10.20 -7.13 -2.82
C ALA A 184 11.69 -7.35 -3.15
N PRO A 185 12.59 -6.46 -2.72
CA PRO A 185 14.02 -6.67 -2.83
C PRO A 185 14.49 -7.95 -2.13
N ALA A 186 15.64 -8.47 -2.53
CA ALA A 186 16.24 -9.64 -1.88
C ALA A 186 16.42 -9.38 -0.37
N GLY A 187 15.97 -10.33 0.46
CA GLY A 187 15.98 -10.20 1.92
C GLY A 187 14.77 -9.43 2.48
N GLU A 188 13.80 -9.08 1.66
CA GLU A 188 12.51 -8.51 2.09
C GLU A 188 11.35 -9.36 1.57
N ALA A 189 10.20 -9.30 2.25
CA ALA A 189 8.91 -9.71 1.72
C ALA A 189 7.86 -8.67 2.11
N ARG A 190 6.84 -8.51 1.28
CA ARG A 190 5.76 -7.54 1.50
C ARG A 190 4.43 -8.21 1.23
N ILE A 191 3.53 -8.09 2.20
CA ILE A 191 2.19 -8.64 2.13
C ILE A 191 1.21 -7.54 2.49
N TYR A 192 0.15 -7.44 1.72
CA TYR A 192 -0.99 -6.60 2.00
C TYR A 192 -2.12 -7.46 2.50
N VAL A 193 -2.74 -7.05 3.58
CA VAL A 193 -3.89 -7.75 4.18
C VAL A 193 -5.06 -6.79 4.31
N LEU A 194 -6.25 -7.27 3.98
CA LEU A 194 -7.49 -6.53 4.12
C LEU A 194 -8.25 -7.05 5.35
N VAL A 195 -8.44 -6.19 6.34
CA VAL A 195 -9.08 -6.55 7.61
C VAL A 195 -10.23 -5.61 7.94
N ASP A 196 -11.17 -6.06 8.78
CA ASP A 196 -12.22 -5.20 9.29
C ASP A 196 -11.62 -4.13 10.21
N ARG A 197 -12.16 -2.90 10.14
CA ARG A 197 -11.74 -1.78 11.01
C ARG A 197 -12.03 -2.08 12.47
N ASP A 198 -13.23 -2.60 12.73
CA ASP A 198 -13.69 -2.91 14.07
C ASP A 198 -13.26 -4.34 14.47
N GLY A 199 -12.77 -4.48 15.71
CA GLY A 199 -12.31 -5.78 16.22
C GLY A 199 -11.00 -6.29 15.57
N ASN A 200 -10.24 -5.42 14.94
CA ASN A 200 -8.98 -5.77 14.29
C ASN A 200 -7.93 -6.25 15.32
N THR A 201 -7.51 -7.49 15.19
CA THR A 201 -6.48 -8.12 16.05
C THR A 201 -5.11 -8.20 15.39
N LEU A 202 -4.96 -7.73 14.14
CA LEU A 202 -3.71 -7.81 13.39
C LEU A 202 -2.51 -7.16 14.13
N PRO A 203 -2.63 -5.97 14.74
CA PRO A 203 -1.50 -5.38 15.45
C PRO A 203 -1.02 -6.25 16.62
N GLN A 204 -1.93 -6.85 17.41
CA GLN A 204 -1.60 -7.74 18.51
C GLN A 204 -0.97 -9.04 17.99
N TRP A 205 -1.53 -9.60 16.93
CA TRP A 205 -0.99 -10.80 16.29
C TRP A 205 0.42 -10.58 15.74
N ILE A 206 0.70 -9.44 15.11
CA ILE A 206 2.05 -9.09 14.63
C ILE A 206 3.04 -8.99 15.81
N GLU A 207 2.62 -8.41 16.93
CA GLU A 207 3.47 -8.31 18.13
C GLU A 207 3.82 -9.70 18.70
N GLU A 208 2.86 -10.62 18.71
CA GLU A 208 3.09 -12.02 19.09
C GLU A 208 4.06 -12.70 18.12
N MET A 209 3.87 -12.53 16.82
CA MET A 209 4.71 -13.13 15.79
C MET A 209 6.16 -12.63 15.82
N ARG A 210 6.41 -11.39 16.23
CA ARG A 210 7.77 -10.87 16.40
C ARG A 210 8.59 -11.70 17.37
N SER A 211 7.98 -12.20 18.44
CA SER A 211 8.66 -13.03 19.43
C SER A 211 8.93 -14.46 18.94
N HIS A 212 8.18 -14.94 17.96
CA HIS A 212 8.29 -16.30 17.39
C HIS A 212 9.10 -16.37 16.10
N SER A 213 9.52 -15.22 15.56
CA SER A 213 10.20 -15.13 14.27
C SER A 213 11.54 -14.40 14.37
N PRO A 214 12.54 -15.00 15.07
CA PRO A 214 13.82 -14.30 15.36
C PRO A 214 14.64 -13.98 14.11
N HIS A 215 14.38 -14.64 12.99
CA HIS A 215 15.10 -14.45 11.74
C HIS A 215 14.47 -13.39 10.83
N TRP A 216 13.33 -12.78 11.24
CA TRP A 216 12.63 -11.76 10.48
C TRP A 216 12.20 -10.59 11.35
N ILE A 217 12.44 -9.38 10.88
CA ILE A 217 11.93 -8.15 11.47
C ILE A 217 10.58 -7.86 10.80
N LEU A 218 9.49 -7.86 11.60
CA LEU A 218 8.14 -7.60 11.14
C LEU A 218 7.78 -6.13 11.39
N ILE A 219 7.41 -5.42 10.34
CA ILE A 219 6.96 -4.03 10.39
C ILE A 219 5.54 -3.96 9.85
N LEU A 220 4.62 -3.45 10.65
CA LEU A 220 3.24 -3.19 10.27
C LEU A 220 3.08 -1.71 9.93
N SER A 221 2.41 -1.39 8.82
CA SER A 221 2.05 -0.01 8.48
C SER A 221 0.93 0.53 9.38
N GLU A 222 0.70 1.84 9.33
CA GLU A 222 -0.58 2.40 9.72
C GLU A 222 -1.70 1.88 8.80
N PRO A 223 -3.00 2.01 9.20
CA PRO A 223 -4.12 1.65 8.35
C PRO A 223 -4.11 2.44 7.04
N LEU A 224 -4.22 1.75 5.93
CA LEU A 224 -4.17 2.30 4.57
C LEU A 224 -5.54 2.18 3.87
N PRO A 225 -5.82 3.07 2.89
CA PRO A 225 -6.85 2.81 1.89
C PRO A 225 -6.63 1.49 1.16
N PRO A 226 -7.68 0.82 0.65
CA PRO A 226 -7.57 -0.52 0.07
C PRO A 226 -6.96 -0.50 -1.35
N TYR A 227 -5.69 -0.07 -1.47
CA TYR A 227 -4.99 0.10 -2.75
C TYR A 227 -4.87 -1.18 -3.58
N HIS A 228 -4.72 -2.31 -2.92
CA HIS A 228 -4.47 -3.60 -3.59
C HIS A 228 -5.76 -4.43 -3.77
N PHE A 229 -6.89 -3.97 -3.23
CA PHE A 229 -8.15 -4.73 -3.19
C PHE A 229 -9.30 -4.10 -3.99
N VAL A 230 -9.03 -3.12 -4.87
CA VAL A 230 -10.02 -2.41 -5.70
C VAL A 230 -10.09 -2.89 -7.14
#